data_9733674419e399b89fda152f41f5d9ad
#
_entry.id   9733674419e399b89fda152f41f5d9ad
#
_cell.length_a   1.000
_cell.length_b   1.000
_cell.length_c   1.000
_cell.angle_alpha   90.00
_cell.angle_beta   90.00
_cell.angle_gamma   90.00
#
_symmetry.space_group_name_H-M   'P 1'
#
loop_
_entity.id
_entity.type
_entity.pdbx_description
1 polymer ?
#
loop_
_entity_poly.entity_id
_entity_poly.type
_entity_poly.pdbx_seq_one_letter_code
_entity_poly.pdbx_strand_id
1 'polypeptide(L)'
;MGIEVDYAELTSGADQTQALASGDVQVLYAVGGTSVILSAANGADIKVLNMYSRSPKAFCMYSKDESLTTLESLRGKTIAGPTGTNLHELLVSYLATAGMTIDDVNYVNMSIPDAKAGLDGGSVDVALVAGATAYNAGQQGYHLVADGEGLIKAIIAVAVTQKFYDEHPEIIEKLEEAQTEIADFMEEKPDETMQIVADELDLDTDAVKSMYDLYDFSTEIRSEEHTSELQSLAYLVCRLLLEK
;
A
#
# COMPACT_ATOMS: atom_id res chain seq x y z
N MET A 1 -24.73 -5.14 -10.94
CA MET A 1 -24.57 -5.95 -9.73
C MET A 1 -25.85 -6.16 -8.92
N GLY A 2 -26.73 -5.15 -8.71
CA GLY A 2 -27.93 -5.26 -7.87
C GLY A 2 -27.64 -5.43 -6.36
N ILE A 3 -26.47 -4.99 -5.93
CA ILE A 3 -26.06 -4.86 -4.53
C ILE A 3 -25.86 -3.38 -4.26
N GLU A 4 -26.37 -2.89 -3.14
CA GLU A 4 -26.06 -1.57 -2.61
C GLU A 4 -24.73 -1.64 -1.85
N VAL A 5 -23.82 -0.70 -2.12
CA VAL A 5 -22.49 -0.65 -1.53
C VAL A 5 -22.30 0.67 -0.80
N ASP A 6 -22.01 0.59 0.49
CA ASP A 6 -21.58 1.72 1.29
C ASP A 6 -20.06 1.79 1.32
N TYR A 7 -19.48 2.93 0.94
CA TYR A 7 -18.05 3.14 0.93
C TYR A 7 -17.55 3.76 2.23
N ALA A 8 -16.53 3.12 2.83
CA ALA A 8 -15.76 3.65 3.94
C ALA A 8 -14.32 3.90 3.47
N GLU A 9 -13.93 5.17 3.38
CA GLU A 9 -12.56 5.53 3.04
C GLU A 9 -11.64 5.37 4.26
N LEU A 10 -10.64 4.49 4.14
CA LEU A 10 -9.66 4.20 5.18
C LEU A 10 -8.26 4.34 4.57
N THR A 11 -7.46 5.21 5.14
CA THR A 11 -6.20 5.68 4.54
C THR A 11 -5.01 4.75 4.76
N SER A 12 -5.14 3.70 5.57
CA SER A 12 -4.06 2.72 5.78
C SER A 12 -4.57 1.28 5.81
N GLY A 13 -3.75 0.34 5.34
CA GLY A 13 -4.07 -1.08 5.40
C GLY A 13 -4.23 -1.60 6.84
N ALA A 14 -3.58 -0.96 7.82
CA ALA A 14 -3.74 -1.30 9.23
C ALA A 14 -5.16 -0.95 9.73
N ASP A 15 -5.66 0.25 9.41
CA ASP A 15 -7.03 0.67 9.75
C ASP A 15 -8.06 -0.19 9.03
N GLN A 16 -7.81 -0.52 7.75
CA GLN A 16 -8.66 -1.40 6.95
C GLN A 16 -8.80 -2.78 7.59
N THR A 17 -7.70 -3.43 7.96
CA THR A 17 -7.75 -4.76 8.59
C THR A 17 -8.37 -4.74 9.97
N GLN A 18 -8.23 -3.64 10.71
CA GLN A 18 -8.91 -3.45 11.98
C GLN A 18 -10.43 -3.29 11.81
N ALA A 19 -10.88 -2.50 10.82
CA ALA A 19 -12.29 -2.30 10.50
C ALA A 19 -12.96 -3.61 10.03
N LEU A 20 -12.23 -4.44 9.26
CA LEU A 20 -12.70 -5.77 8.89
C LEU A 20 -12.86 -6.68 10.12
N ALA A 21 -11.87 -6.68 11.02
CA ALA A 21 -11.87 -7.51 12.22
C ALA A 21 -12.96 -7.10 13.23
N SER A 22 -13.31 -5.81 13.31
CA SER A 22 -14.42 -5.31 14.13
C SER A 22 -15.81 -5.56 13.51
N GLY A 23 -15.86 -5.84 12.19
CA GLY A 23 -17.10 -6.00 11.43
C GLY A 23 -17.71 -4.68 10.92
N ASP A 24 -16.98 -3.56 11.06
CA ASP A 24 -17.42 -2.25 10.55
C ASP A 24 -17.45 -2.23 9.02
N VAL A 25 -16.59 -3.01 8.38
CA VAL A 25 -16.61 -3.27 6.94
C VAL A 25 -16.60 -4.77 6.66
N GLN A 26 -17.16 -5.20 5.52
CA GLN A 26 -17.25 -6.60 5.10
C GLN A 26 -16.22 -6.96 4.04
N VAL A 27 -15.81 -5.99 3.24
CA VAL A 27 -14.89 -6.16 2.12
C VAL A 27 -13.82 -5.09 2.19
N LEU A 28 -12.56 -5.50 2.12
CA LEU A 28 -11.44 -4.62 1.90
C LEU A 28 -11.11 -4.61 0.41
N TYR A 29 -11.35 -3.50 -0.25
CA TYR A 29 -11.01 -3.32 -1.65
C TYR A 29 -9.74 -2.46 -1.72
N ALA A 30 -8.66 -3.04 -2.26
CA ALA A 30 -7.33 -2.43 -2.32
C ALA A 30 -6.60 -2.32 -0.96
N VAL A 31 -6.51 -3.42 -0.21
CA VAL A 31 -5.71 -3.50 1.03
C VAL A 31 -4.27 -3.95 0.75
N GLY A 32 -3.30 -3.34 1.43
CA GLY A 32 -1.90 -3.75 1.34
C GLY A 32 -1.64 -5.16 1.87
N GLY A 33 -0.93 -5.99 1.08
CA GLY A 33 -0.61 -7.38 1.43
C GLY A 33 0.11 -7.54 2.76
N THR A 34 1.04 -6.64 3.08
CA THR A 34 1.74 -6.59 4.37
C THR A 34 0.77 -6.49 5.55
N SER A 35 -0.24 -5.62 5.44
CA SER A 35 -1.27 -5.45 6.50
C SER A 35 -2.14 -6.70 6.64
N VAL A 36 -2.49 -7.35 5.52
CA VAL A 36 -3.25 -8.62 5.52
C VAL A 36 -2.47 -9.71 6.24
N ILE A 37 -1.18 -9.88 5.91
CA ILE A 37 -0.32 -10.91 6.51
C ILE A 37 -0.11 -10.66 8.00
N LEU A 38 0.16 -9.41 8.41
CA LEU A 38 0.30 -9.05 9.81
C LEU A 38 -0.99 -9.30 10.59
N SER A 39 -2.15 -8.95 10.03
CA SER A 39 -3.45 -9.20 10.64
C SER A 39 -3.72 -10.70 10.82
N ALA A 40 -3.48 -11.50 9.77
CA ALA A 40 -3.60 -12.95 9.83
C ALA A 40 -2.64 -13.59 10.84
N ALA A 41 -1.39 -13.14 10.91
CA ALA A 41 -0.39 -13.61 11.87
C ALA A 41 -0.78 -13.30 13.33
N ASN A 42 -1.57 -12.24 13.55
CA ASN A 42 -2.16 -11.90 14.85
C ASN A 42 -3.51 -12.60 15.12
N GLY A 43 -3.91 -13.55 14.26
CA GLY A 43 -5.09 -14.39 14.46
C GLY A 43 -6.41 -13.79 13.95
N ALA A 44 -6.36 -12.74 13.13
CA ALA A 44 -7.57 -12.21 12.51
C ALA A 44 -8.13 -13.18 11.49
N ASP A 45 -9.46 -13.25 11.41
CA ASP A 45 -10.18 -13.96 10.36
C ASP A 45 -10.14 -13.10 9.09
N ILE A 46 -9.18 -13.38 8.21
CA ILE A 46 -9.00 -12.66 6.95
C ILE A 46 -8.65 -13.62 5.82
N LYS A 47 -9.30 -13.46 4.68
CA LYS A 47 -9.15 -14.26 3.48
C LYS A 47 -8.95 -13.35 2.27
N VAL A 48 -7.87 -13.54 1.53
CA VAL A 48 -7.65 -12.89 0.24
C VAL A 48 -8.53 -13.58 -0.81
N LEU A 49 -9.27 -12.79 -1.57
CA LEU A 49 -10.05 -13.25 -2.72
C LEU A 49 -9.20 -13.29 -3.98
N ASN A 50 -8.58 -12.16 -4.29
CA ASN A 50 -7.73 -11.98 -5.47
C ASN A 50 -6.79 -10.79 -5.29
N MET A 51 -5.96 -10.54 -6.30
CA MET A 51 -5.10 -9.35 -6.36
C MET A 51 -5.86 -8.17 -6.97
N TYR A 52 -5.55 -6.97 -6.47
CA TYR A 52 -6.01 -5.71 -7.05
C TYR A 52 -4.93 -5.10 -7.94
N SER A 53 -3.71 -5.01 -7.44
CA SER A 53 -2.56 -4.49 -8.19
C SER A 53 -1.22 -4.87 -7.56
N ARG A 54 -0.16 -4.64 -8.34
CA ARG A 54 1.24 -4.63 -7.89
C ARG A 54 1.85 -3.29 -8.31
N SER A 55 2.46 -2.58 -7.39
CA SER A 55 2.88 -1.21 -7.66
C SER A 55 4.08 -0.77 -6.80
N PRO A 56 5.22 -1.50 -6.82
CA PRO A 56 6.35 -1.18 -5.93
C PRO A 56 6.82 0.27 -6.10
N LYS A 57 6.90 0.79 -7.32
CA LYS A 57 7.32 2.17 -7.61
C LYS A 57 6.37 3.25 -7.08
N ALA A 58 5.12 2.91 -6.80
CA ALA A 58 4.15 3.86 -6.26
C ALA A 58 4.29 4.09 -4.75
N PHE A 59 5.11 3.28 -4.06
CA PHE A 59 5.45 3.42 -2.64
C PHE A 59 6.80 4.08 -2.53
N CYS A 60 6.86 5.27 -1.92
CA CYS A 60 8.01 6.15 -1.97
C CYS A 60 8.39 6.71 -0.60
N MET A 61 9.67 7.06 -0.47
CA MET A 61 10.26 7.81 0.63
C MET A 61 10.72 9.16 0.07
N TYR A 62 10.12 10.25 0.52
CA TYR A 62 10.48 11.60 0.07
C TYR A 62 11.06 12.45 1.18
N SER A 63 12.03 13.32 0.84
CA SER A 63 12.63 14.33 1.72
C SER A 63 12.71 15.69 1.04
N LYS A 64 12.81 16.74 1.83
CA LYS A 64 13.20 18.09 1.36
C LYS A 64 14.73 18.30 1.35
N ASP A 65 15.46 17.37 1.99
CA ASP A 65 16.91 17.41 2.11
C ASP A 65 17.55 16.58 1.00
N GLU A 66 18.04 17.20 -0.05
CA GLU A 66 18.72 16.56 -1.19
C GLU A 66 20.05 15.88 -0.79
N SER A 67 20.56 16.12 0.41
CA SER A 67 21.77 15.47 0.91
C SER A 67 21.55 14.03 1.40
N LEU A 68 20.30 13.59 1.55
CA LEU A 68 19.93 12.23 1.96
C LEU A 68 20.07 11.23 0.79
N THR A 69 21.29 11.03 0.34
CA THR A 69 21.61 10.19 -0.84
C THR A 69 22.20 8.83 -0.47
N THR A 70 22.47 8.58 0.81
CA THR A 70 23.00 7.31 1.31
C THR A 70 22.19 6.81 2.48
N LEU A 71 22.18 5.50 2.71
CA LEU A 71 21.51 4.89 3.84
C LEU A 71 22.00 5.41 5.19
N GLU A 72 23.33 5.59 5.34
CA GLU A 72 23.91 6.16 6.55
C GLU A 72 23.44 7.57 6.85
N SER A 73 23.06 8.36 5.83
CA SER A 73 22.52 9.70 6.04
C SER A 73 21.15 9.70 6.72
N LEU A 74 20.47 8.55 6.79
CA LEU A 74 19.19 8.38 7.47
C LEU A 74 19.33 8.16 8.99
N ARG A 75 20.55 7.86 9.49
CA ARG A 75 20.75 7.64 10.94
C ARG A 75 20.30 8.82 11.77
N GLY A 76 19.41 8.54 12.74
CA GLY A 76 18.86 9.55 13.64
C GLY A 76 17.86 10.52 12.99
N LYS A 77 17.55 10.36 11.69
CA LYS A 77 16.52 11.17 11.02
C LYS A 77 15.13 10.76 11.47
N THR A 78 14.22 11.72 11.49
CA THR A 78 12.81 11.49 11.78
C THR A 78 12.10 11.05 10.51
N ILE A 79 11.63 9.80 10.48
CA ILE A 79 10.94 9.19 9.35
C ILE A 79 9.52 8.85 9.77
N ALA A 80 8.52 9.31 9.03
CA ALA A 80 7.12 9.13 9.39
C ALA A 80 6.31 8.40 8.30
N GLY A 81 5.39 7.56 8.76
CA GLY A 81 4.44 6.83 7.90
C GLY A 81 3.65 5.79 8.69
N PRO A 82 2.67 5.10 8.04
CA PRO A 82 1.78 4.17 8.71
C PRO A 82 2.48 2.84 9.01
N THR A 83 2.49 2.46 10.28
CA THR A 83 3.06 1.18 10.76
C THR A 83 2.25 -0.02 10.25
N GLY A 84 2.94 -1.13 9.93
CA GLY A 84 2.29 -2.39 9.53
C GLY A 84 1.72 -2.38 8.12
N THR A 85 2.25 -1.52 7.25
CA THR A 85 1.84 -1.37 5.85
C THR A 85 2.99 -1.63 4.88
N ASN A 86 2.72 -1.67 3.58
CA ASN A 86 3.75 -1.75 2.53
C ASN A 86 4.78 -0.60 2.64
N LEU A 87 4.39 0.58 3.13
CA LEU A 87 5.31 1.70 3.36
C LEU A 87 6.27 1.42 4.52
N HIS A 88 5.78 0.82 5.60
CA HIS A 88 6.65 0.39 6.69
C HIS A 88 7.61 -0.72 6.24
N GLU A 89 7.13 -1.68 5.46
CA GLU A 89 7.94 -2.73 4.83
C GLU A 89 9.03 -2.12 3.94
N LEU A 90 8.71 -1.12 3.12
CA LEU A 90 9.68 -0.40 2.30
C LEU A 90 10.82 0.18 3.15
N LEU A 91 10.50 0.90 4.22
CA LEU A 91 11.52 1.47 5.10
C LEU A 91 12.42 0.39 5.70
N VAL A 92 11.83 -0.66 6.29
CA VAL A 92 12.60 -1.75 6.93
C VAL A 92 13.47 -2.48 5.91
N SER A 93 12.93 -2.77 4.71
CA SER A 93 13.66 -3.42 3.63
C SER A 93 14.82 -2.55 3.12
N TYR A 94 14.59 -1.25 2.97
CA TYR A 94 15.62 -0.31 2.52
C TYR A 94 16.75 -0.22 3.55
N LEU A 95 16.44 -0.02 4.84
CA LEU A 95 17.44 0.01 5.92
C LEU A 95 18.25 -1.28 5.98
N ALA A 96 17.60 -2.44 5.82
CA ALA A 96 18.25 -3.75 5.86
C ALA A 96 19.33 -3.93 4.78
N THR A 97 19.23 -3.26 3.65
CA THR A 97 20.26 -3.34 2.58
C THR A 97 21.63 -2.81 3.02
N ALA A 98 21.69 -1.97 4.06
CA ALA A 98 22.95 -1.51 4.69
C ALA A 98 23.19 -2.11 6.09
N GLY A 99 22.43 -3.14 6.47
CA GLY A 99 22.53 -3.73 7.81
C GLY A 99 22.00 -2.83 8.93
N MET A 100 21.21 -1.80 8.57
CA MET A 100 20.51 -0.93 9.51
C MET A 100 19.17 -1.54 9.91
N THR A 101 18.64 -1.09 11.03
CA THR A 101 17.33 -1.47 11.56
C THR A 101 16.48 -0.23 11.82
N ILE A 102 15.22 -0.43 12.21
CA ILE A 102 14.32 0.67 12.57
C ILE A 102 14.84 1.49 13.77
N ASP A 103 15.65 0.89 14.65
CA ASP A 103 16.25 1.55 15.80
C ASP A 103 17.37 2.55 15.42
N ASP A 104 17.88 2.49 14.21
CA ASP A 104 18.87 3.45 13.69
C ASP A 104 18.27 4.79 13.25
N VAL A 105 16.92 4.89 13.22
CA VAL A 105 16.17 6.07 12.81
C VAL A 105 15.11 6.43 13.87
N ASN A 106 14.60 7.66 13.85
CA ASN A 106 13.47 8.05 14.70
C ASN A 106 12.16 7.83 13.93
N TYR A 107 11.63 6.58 13.97
CA TYR A 107 10.40 6.27 13.27
C TYR A 107 9.18 6.77 14.04
N VAL A 108 8.25 7.44 13.34
CA VAL A 108 7.00 7.96 13.90
C VAL A 108 5.81 7.40 13.11
N ASN A 109 4.90 6.70 13.82
CA ASN A 109 3.67 6.23 13.21
C ASN A 109 2.72 7.40 12.93
N MET A 110 2.45 7.66 11.66
CA MET A 110 1.54 8.70 11.19
C MET A 110 0.75 8.21 9.98
N SER A 111 -0.42 8.79 9.74
CA SER A 111 -1.13 8.63 8.47
C SER A 111 -0.30 9.22 7.31
N ILE A 112 -0.58 8.79 6.06
CA ILE A 112 0.13 9.35 4.88
C ILE A 112 -0.05 10.87 4.79
N PRO A 113 -1.27 11.44 4.94
CA PRO A 113 -1.44 12.89 4.93
C PRO A 113 -0.66 13.62 6.03
N ASP A 114 -0.65 13.06 7.26
CA ASP A 114 0.06 13.68 8.39
C ASP A 114 1.58 13.62 8.20
N ALA A 115 2.11 12.50 7.70
CA ALA A 115 3.53 12.36 7.38
C ALA A 115 3.97 13.38 6.31
N LYS A 116 3.15 13.57 5.26
CA LYS A 116 3.39 14.58 4.22
C LYS A 116 3.32 15.99 4.80
N ALA A 117 2.31 16.30 5.62
CA ALA A 117 2.20 17.59 6.28
C ALA A 117 3.39 17.85 7.23
N GLY A 118 3.85 16.83 7.95
CA GLY A 118 5.05 16.90 8.79
C GLY A 118 6.32 17.21 7.98
N LEU A 119 6.47 16.60 6.81
CA LEU A 119 7.56 16.88 5.88
C LEU A 119 7.48 18.31 5.34
N ASP A 120 6.29 18.79 4.97
CA ASP A 120 6.06 20.15 4.49
C ASP A 120 6.41 21.18 5.57
N GLY A 121 6.03 20.90 6.81
CA GLY A 121 6.31 21.74 7.97
C GLY A 121 7.74 21.63 8.53
N GLY A 122 8.52 20.63 8.08
CA GLY A 122 9.90 20.40 8.53
C GLY A 122 10.02 19.72 9.90
N SER A 123 8.94 19.13 10.43
CA SER A 123 8.97 18.31 11.66
C SER A 123 9.33 16.84 11.38
N VAL A 124 9.29 16.43 10.13
CA VAL A 124 9.67 15.11 9.62
C VAL A 124 10.75 15.31 8.56
N ASP A 125 11.83 14.53 8.62
CA ASP A 125 12.92 14.58 7.64
C ASP A 125 12.58 13.77 6.38
N VAL A 126 11.91 12.62 6.55
CA VAL A 126 11.49 11.74 5.45
C VAL A 126 10.04 11.29 5.67
N ALA A 127 9.18 11.46 4.68
CA ALA A 127 7.82 10.96 4.70
C ALA A 127 7.68 9.71 3.81
N LEU A 128 7.00 8.69 4.35
CA LEU A 128 6.58 7.50 3.61
C LEU A 128 5.21 7.79 2.99
N VAL A 129 5.14 7.82 1.68
CA VAL A 129 3.96 8.22 0.93
C VAL A 129 3.72 7.31 -0.28
N ALA A 130 2.48 7.29 -0.77
CA ALA A 130 2.10 6.50 -1.96
C ALA A 130 1.04 7.23 -2.79
N GLY A 131 0.78 6.72 -4.00
CA GLY A 131 -0.27 7.20 -4.88
C GLY A 131 -0.16 8.69 -5.20
N ALA A 132 -1.29 9.40 -5.18
CA ALA A 132 -1.36 10.84 -5.49
C ALA A 132 -0.48 11.70 -4.57
N THR A 133 -0.33 11.31 -3.28
CA THR A 133 0.54 12.03 -2.34
C THR A 133 2.01 11.91 -2.74
N ALA A 134 2.46 10.75 -3.20
CA ALA A 134 3.82 10.56 -3.71
C ALA A 134 4.04 11.35 -5.01
N TYR A 135 3.08 11.30 -5.94
CA TYR A 135 3.12 12.09 -7.16
C TYR A 135 3.26 13.59 -6.85
N ASN A 136 2.40 14.13 -5.97
CA ASN A 136 2.44 15.54 -5.58
C ASN A 136 3.76 15.94 -4.90
N ALA A 137 4.36 15.06 -4.09
CA ALA A 137 5.67 15.33 -3.49
C ALA A 137 6.76 15.45 -4.58
N GLY A 138 6.75 14.60 -5.59
CA GLY A 138 7.64 14.68 -6.75
C GLY A 138 7.44 15.97 -7.55
N GLN A 139 6.19 16.39 -7.81
CA GLN A 139 5.87 17.66 -8.51
C GLN A 139 6.31 18.89 -7.72
N GLN A 140 6.33 18.81 -6.40
CA GLN A 140 6.86 19.87 -5.52
C GLN A 140 8.39 19.92 -5.52
N GLY A 141 9.06 19.03 -6.25
CA GLY A 141 10.53 18.98 -6.34
C GLY A 141 11.19 18.35 -5.11
N TYR A 142 10.47 17.55 -4.32
CA TYR A 142 11.07 16.85 -3.20
C TYR A 142 11.99 15.72 -3.69
N HIS A 143 13.04 15.48 -2.93
CA HIS A 143 14.04 14.46 -3.22
C HIS A 143 13.46 13.07 -2.95
N LEU A 144 13.44 12.21 -3.96
CA LEU A 144 13.12 10.79 -3.82
C LEU A 144 14.32 10.06 -3.19
N VAL A 145 14.17 9.67 -1.93
CA VAL A 145 15.19 8.91 -1.19
C VAL A 145 15.24 7.46 -1.65
N ALA A 146 14.07 6.84 -1.80
CA ALA A 146 13.90 5.49 -2.32
C ALA A 146 12.46 5.26 -2.76
N ASP A 147 12.25 4.30 -3.66
CA ASP A 147 10.97 3.68 -3.95
C ASP A 147 11.02 2.17 -3.67
N GLY A 148 9.90 1.49 -3.88
CA GLY A 148 9.78 0.07 -3.59
C GLY A 148 10.37 -0.87 -4.64
N GLU A 149 10.89 -0.37 -5.78
CA GLU A 149 11.42 -1.23 -6.83
C GLU A 149 12.62 -2.05 -6.34
N GLY A 150 12.51 -3.37 -6.47
CA GLY A 150 13.55 -4.30 -6.01
C GLY A 150 13.63 -4.47 -4.48
N LEU A 151 12.83 -3.73 -3.70
CA LEU A 151 12.81 -3.79 -2.23
C LEU A 151 11.56 -4.49 -1.69
N ILE A 152 10.40 -4.18 -2.26
CA ILE A 152 9.11 -4.77 -1.89
C ILE A 152 8.33 -5.16 -3.14
N LYS A 153 7.33 -6.01 -2.98
CA LYS A 153 6.41 -6.35 -4.09
C LYS A 153 5.22 -5.41 -4.17
N ALA A 154 4.90 -4.75 -3.08
CA ALA A 154 3.78 -3.84 -2.94
C ALA A 154 2.47 -4.43 -3.49
N ILE A 155 2.18 -5.65 -3.04
CA ILE A 155 0.94 -6.34 -3.37
C ILE A 155 -0.23 -5.63 -2.73
N ILE A 156 -1.25 -5.39 -3.52
CA ILE A 156 -2.54 -4.87 -3.10
C ILE A 156 -3.58 -5.94 -3.41
N ALA A 157 -4.44 -6.26 -2.46
CA ALA A 157 -5.39 -7.35 -2.53
C ALA A 157 -6.82 -6.91 -2.28
N VAL A 158 -7.77 -7.76 -2.66
CA VAL A 158 -9.15 -7.75 -2.19
C VAL A 158 -9.31 -8.82 -1.12
N ALA A 159 -9.84 -8.45 0.05
CA ALA A 159 -9.95 -9.37 1.17
C ALA A 159 -11.28 -9.23 1.91
N VAL A 160 -11.70 -10.34 2.53
CA VAL A 160 -12.91 -10.47 3.36
C VAL A 160 -12.57 -11.31 4.59
N THR A 161 -13.53 -11.53 5.50
CA THR A 161 -13.38 -12.61 6.49
C THR A 161 -13.71 -13.97 5.87
N GLN A 162 -13.11 -15.07 6.38
CA GLN A 162 -13.50 -16.43 5.97
C GLN A 162 -15.00 -16.66 6.25
N LYS A 163 -15.49 -16.15 7.38
CA LYS A 163 -16.91 -16.21 7.72
C LYS A 163 -17.79 -15.56 6.66
N PHE A 164 -17.48 -14.34 6.23
CA PHE A 164 -18.26 -13.64 5.20
C PHE A 164 -18.24 -14.37 3.87
N TYR A 165 -17.08 -14.93 3.50
CA TYR A 165 -16.90 -15.74 2.30
C TYR A 165 -17.83 -16.96 2.29
N ASP A 166 -17.93 -17.67 3.43
CA ASP A 166 -18.73 -18.88 3.55
C ASP A 166 -20.25 -18.60 3.63
N GLU A 167 -20.63 -17.47 4.24
CA GLU A 167 -22.05 -17.08 4.44
C GLU A 167 -22.67 -16.37 3.23
N HIS A 168 -21.84 -15.76 2.35
CA HIS A 168 -22.31 -14.91 1.24
C HIS A 168 -21.66 -15.21 -0.11
N PRO A 169 -21.66 -16.47 -0.57
CA PRO A 169 -21.02 -16.84 -1.83
C PRO A 169 -21.56 -16.06 -3.05
N GLU A 170 -22.86 -15.67 -3.01
CA GLU A 170 -23.48 -14.88 -4.07
C GLU A 170 -22.95 -13.44 -4.14
N ILE A 171 -22.47 -12.86 -3.02
CA ILE A 171 -21.84 -11.55 -2.99
C ILE A 171 -20.41 -11.67 -3.51
N ILE A 172 -19.69 -12.73 -3.11
CA ILE A 172 -18.32 -12.98 -3.58
C ILE A 172 -18.29 -13.12 -5.11
N GLU A 173 -19.17 -13.95 -5.70
CA GLU A 173 -19.29 -14.10 -7.15
C GLU A 173 -19.49 -12.77 -7.86
N LYS A 174 -20.39 -11.93 -7.35
CA LYS A 174 -20.65 -10.60 -7.91
C LYS A 174 -19.49 -9.62 -7.76
N LEU A 175 -18.71 -9.70 -6.68
CA LEU A 175 -17.51 -8.90 -6.52
C LEU A 175 -16.42 -9.29 -7.55
N GLU A 176 -16.25 -10.58 -7.79
CA GLU A 176 -15.31 -11.10 -8.79
C GLU A 176 -15.73 -10.74 -10.21
N GLU A 177 -17.05 -10.86 -10.52
CA GLU A 177 -17.61 -10.40 -11.80
C GLU A 177 -17.35 -8.89 -12.01
N ALA A 178 -17.64 -8.07 -11.00
CA ALA A 178 -17.43 -6.62 -11.08
C ALA A 178 -15.95 -6.25 -11.28
N GLN A 179 -15.04 -6.96 -10.61
CA GLN A 179 -13.61 -6.72 -10.78
C GLN A 179 -13.16 -7.07 -12.20
N THR A 180 -13.69 -8.15 -12.76
CA THR A 180 -13.43 -8.53 -14.15
C THR A 180 -13.96 -7.47 -15.11
N GLU A 181 -15.20 -7.02 -14.94
CA GLU A 181 -15.79 -5.94 -15.76
C GLU A 181 -14.98 -4.63 -15.68
N ILE A 182 -14.44 -4.29 -14.51
CA ILE A 182 -13.58 -3.11 -14.33
C ILE A 182 -12.26 -3.30 -15.08
N ALA A 183 -11.62 -4.47 -14.96
CA ALA A 183 -10.36 -4.75 -15.65
C ALA A 183 -10.54 -4.70 -17.18
N ASP A 184 -11.59 -5.31 -17.70
CA ASP A 184 -11.95 -5.27 -19.12
C ASP A 184 -12.21 -3.81 -19.58
N PHE A 185 -12.95 -3.03 -18.79
CA PHE A 185 -13.20 -1.62 -19.11
C PHE A 185 -11.90 -0.79 -19.16
N MET A 186 -10.99 -1.02 -18.21
CA MET A 186 -9.70 -0.33 -18.17
C MET A 186 -8.84 -0.64 -19.41
N GLU A 187 -8.88 -1.89 -19.90
CA GLU A 187 -8.16 -2.31 -21.09
C GLU A 187 -8.81 -1.79 -22.39
N GLU A 188 -10.15 -1.88 -22.48
CA GLU A 188 -10.90 -1.48 -23.68
C GLU A 188 -11.02 0.05 -23.85
N LYS A 189 -11.03 0.79 -22.73
CA LYS A 189 -11.31 2.23 -22.69
C LYS A 189 -10.29 3.01 -21.84
N PRO A 190 -9.00 2.96 -22.17
CA PRO A 190 -7.97 3.57 -21.35
C PRO A 190 -8.14 5.09 -21.16
N ASP A 191 -8.54 5.82 -22.21
CA ASP A 191 -8.73 7.27 -22.11
C ASP A 191 -9.91 7.65 -21.19
N GLU A 192 -11.02 6.88 -21.26
CA GLU A 192 -12.17 7.07 -20.39
C GLU A 192 -11.83 6.71 -18.94
N THR A 193 -11.05 5.66 -18.73
CA THR A 193 -10.52 5.28 -17.41
C THR A 193 -9.68 6.40 -16.82
N MET A 194 -8.73 6.95 -17.59
CA MET A 194 -7.90 8.07 -17.11
C MET A 194 -8.72 9.30 -16.75
N GLN A 195 -9.78 9.60 -17.53
CA GLN A 195 -10.65 10.74 -17.23
C GLN A 195 -11.44 10.52 -15.93
N ILE A 196 -12.03 9.32 -15.72
CA ILE A 196 -12.76 8.98 -14.51
C ILE A 196 -11.85 9.14 -13.27
N VAL A 197 -10.63 8.61 -13.35
CA VAL A 197 -9.66 8.70 -12.23
C VAL A 197 -9.20 10.14 -12.01
N ALA A 198 -9.00 10.92 -13.09
CA ALA A 198 -8.63 12.32 -13.01
C ALA A 198 -9.70 13.17 -12.31
N ASP A 199 -10.97 12.96 -12.67
CA ASP A 199 -12.11 13.65 -12.07
C ASP A 199 -12.25 13.29 -10.57
N GLU A 200 -12.02 12.03 -10.18
CA GLU A 200 -12.12 11.58 -8.79
C GLU A 200 -10.98 12.09 -7.91
N LEU A 201 -9.76 12.15 -8.46
CA LEU A 201 -8.57 12.59 -7.72
C LEU A 201 -8.32 14.10 -7.79
N ASP A 202 -9.14 14.87 -8.52
CA ASP A 202 -8.92 16.29 -8.81
C ASP A 202 -7.51 16.54 -9.41
N LEU A 203 -7.15 15.72 -10.40
CA LEU A 203 -5.88 15.77 -11.12
C LEU A 203 -6.11 15.91 -12.63
N ASP A 204 -5.07 16.30 -13.37
CA ASP A 204 -5.12 16.21 -14.82
C ASP A 204 -4.85 14.78 -15.32
N THR A 205 -5.28 14.48 -16.54
CA THR A 205 -5.14 13.13 -17.13
C THR A 205 -3.69 12.73 -17.37
N ASP A 206 -2.76 13.67 -17.57
CA ASP A 206 -1.34 13.38 -17.74
C ASP A 206 -0.72 12.94 -16.41
N ALA A 207 -1.14 13.55 -15.30
CA ALA A 207 -0.77 13.14 -13.95
C ALA A 207 -1.25 11.71 -13.64
N VAL A 208 -2.53 11.43 -13.93
CA VAL A 208 -3.11 10.09 -13.77
C VAL A 208 -2.37 9.06 -14.60
N LYS A 209 -2.07 9.35 -15.86
CA LYS A 209 -1.32 8.45 -16.73
C LYS A 209 0.06 8.13 -16.19
N SER A 210 0.78 9.16 -15.68
CA SER A 210 2.10 8.97 -15.07
C SER A 210 2.05 8.06 -13.84
N MET A 211 0.97 8.13 -13.05
CA MET A 211 0.75 7.22 -11.92
C MET A 211 0.32 5.83 -12.37
N TYR A 212 -0.59 5.74 -13.34
CA TYR A 212 -1.12 4.48 -13.86
C TYR A 212 -0.01 3.55 -14.36
N ASP A 213 1.00 4.10 -15.04
CA ASP A 213 2.16 3.37 -15.55
C ASP A 213 3.03 2.72 -14.45
N LEU A 214 2.80 3.07 -13.17
CA LEU A 214 3.48 2.46 -12.02
C LEU A 214 2.76 1.20 -11.50
N TYR A 215 1.56 0.89 -12.01
CA TYR A 215 0.71 -0.18 -11.51
C TYR A 215 0.58 -1.32 -12.51
N ASP A 216 0.69 -2.55 -12.03
CA ASP A 216 0.26 -3.78 -12.71
C ASP A 216 -1.07 -4.20 -12.08
N PHE A 217 -2.17 -4.02 -12.81
CA PHE A 217 -3.53 -4.35 -12.38
C PHE A 217 -3.93 -5.80 -12.68
N SER A 218 -2.97 -6.70 -12.93
CA SER A 218 -3.29 -8.12 -13.13
C SER A 218 -3.85 -8.73 -11.84
N THR A 219 -4.98 -9.41 -11.96
CA THR A 219 -5.71 -10.02 -10.84
C THR A 219 -5.20 -11.42 -10.48
N GLU A 220 -4.35 -12.01 -11.32
CA GLU A 220 -3.83 -13.36 -11.13
C GLU A 220 -2.88 -13.45 -9.94
N ILE A 221 -3.08 -14.49 -9.11
CA ILE A 221 -2.14 -14.89 -8.07
C ILE A 221 -1.06 -15.75 -8.74
N ARG A 222 0.15 -15.22 -8.92
CA ARG A 222 1.26 -15.94 -9.55
C ARG A 222 1.82 -17.01 -8.59
N SER A 223 2.11 -18.21 -9.12
CA SER A 223 2.61 -19.33 -8.29
C SER A 223 3.93 -19.05 -7.57
N GLU A 224 4.72 -18.12 -8.09
CA GLU A 224 5.97 -17.65 -7.49
C GLU A 224 5.76 -16.84 -6.20
N GLU A 225 4.57 -16.25 -6.05
CA GLU A 225 4.16 -15.48 -4.88
C GLU A 225 3.78 -16.39 -3.70
N HIS A 226 3.42 -17.66 -3.96
CA HIS A 226 3.05 -18.61 -2.91
C HIS A 226 4.23 -19.14 -2.08
N THR A 227 5.45 -19.15 -2.60
CA THR A 227 6.57 -19.84 -1.97
C THR A 227 7.71 -18.95 -1.50
N SER A 228 8.08 -17.91 -2.26
CA SER A 228 9.21 -17.05 -1.92
C SER A 228 8.81 -15.85 -1.06
N GLU A 229 7.60 -15.33 -1.23
CA GLU A 229 7.14 -14.12 -0.55
C GLU A 229 6.55 -14.40 0.81
N LEU A 230 5.76 -15.48 0.95
CA LEU A 230 5.32 -15.92 2.28
C LEU A 230 6.50 -16.26 3.19
N GLN A 231 7.62 -16.75 2.64
CA GLN A 231 8.84 -16.99 3.43
C GLN A 231 9.60 -15.70 3.73
N SER A 232 9.71 -14.76 2.79
CA SER A 232 10.37 -13.47 3.03
C SER A 232 9.52 -12.54 3.89
N LEU A 233 8.21 -12.51 3.68
CA LEU A 233 7.25 -11.77 4.50
C LEU A 233 7.08 -12.42 5.88
N ALA A 234 7.05 -13.75 6.01
CA ALA A 234 7.06 -14.42 7.30
C ALA A 234 8.36 -14.14 8.06
N TYR A 235 9.52 -14.05 7.38
CA TYR A 235 10.78 -13.65 7.98
C TYR A 235 10.74 -12.18 8.43
N LEU A 236 10.19 -11.27 7.61
CA LEU A 236 10.00 -9.86 7.96
C LEU A 236 8.99 -9.68 9.11
N VAL A 237 7.87 -10.42 9.08
CA VAL A 237 6.87 -10.46 10.15
C VAL A 237 7.47 -11.01 11.45
N CYS A 238 8.24 -12.09 11.38
CA CYS A 238 8.96 -12.62 12.54
C CYS A 238 9.94 -11.57 13.10
N ARG A 239 10.65 -10.83 12.23
CA ARG A 239 11.57 -9.78 12.64
C ARG A 239 10.84 -8.59 13.27
N LEU A 240 9.75 -8.12 12.67
CA LEU A 240 8.89 -7.05 13.21
C LEU A 240 8.19 -7.43 14.52
N LEU A 241 7.93 -8.72 14.76
CA LEU A 241 7.31 -9.22 16.00
C LEU A 241 8.33 -9.54 17.10
N LEU A 242 9.58 -9.85 16.74
CA LEU A 242 10.64 -10.20 17.68
C LEU A 242 11.45 -8.97 18.17
N GLU A 243 11.32 -7.83 17.50
CA GLU A 243 11.93 -6.55 17.88
C GLU A 243 11.02 -5.69 18.80
N LYS A 244 10.03 -6.34 19.48
CA LYS A 244 9.19 -5.70 20.50
C LYS A 244 9.71 -5.96 21.90
#